data_9c87ebc7d76607ad1ad3e44e8b6ffd69
#
_entry.id   9c87ebc7d76607ad1ad3e44e8b6ffd69
#
_cell.length_a   1.000
_cell.length_b   1.000
_cell.length_c   1.000
_cell.angle_alpha   90.00
_cell.angle_beta   90.00
_cell.angle_gamma   90.00
#
_symmetry.space_group_name_H-M   'P 1'
#
loop_
_entity.id
_entity.type
_entity.pdbx_description
1 polymer ?
#
loop_
_entity_poly.entity_id
_entity_poly.type
_entity_poly.pdbx_seq_one_letter_code
_entity_poly.pdbx_strand_id
1 'polypeptide(L)'
;KEGEGSVVGYKLRDMDWKKIPFLRRNLGIVFQDFQLLTDRNVHDNLKFVLRATGWKDEKLIEEKINDVLDKVGLKTKGFKFPFELSGGEQQRVDVARALLNSPKLILADEPTGNLDPETSDEIMHLLFHISKDYGTAIVMATHDYRVISKFPARTMRTERGKVIDNAAITL
;
A
#
# COMPACT_ATOMS: atom_id res chain seq x y z
N LYS A 1 -26.64 2.75 11.58
CA LYS A 1 -25.29 2.95 12.13
C LYS A 1 -25.08 4.45 12.26
N GLU A 2 -24.79 4.91 13.46
CA GLU A 2 -24.52 6.31 13.77
C GLU A 2 -23.01 6.48 13.98
N GLY A 3 -22.46 7.59 13.54
CA GLY A 3 -21.06 7.93 13.68
C GLY A 3 -20.59 8.91 12.62
N GLU A 4 -19.56 9.66 12.96
CA GLU A 4 -18.86 10.54 12.04
C GLU A 4 -17.44 10.03 11.81
N GLY A 5 -16.98 10.12 10.58
CA GLY A 5 -15.62 9.74 10.21
C GLY A 5 -15.12 10.56 9.04
N SER A 6 -13.82 10.77 9.01
CA SER A 6 -13.15 11.39 7.86
C SER A 6 -11.89 10.60 7.49
N VAL A 7 -11.60 10.52 6.19
CA VAL A 7 -10.40 9.89 5.67
C VAL A 7 -9.76 10.86 4.67
N VAL A 8 -8.50 11.19 4.87
CA VAL A 8 -7.72 12.13 4.05
C VAL A 8 -8.46 13.43 3.70
N GLY A 9 -9.23 13.96 4.68
CA GLY A 9 -10.02 15.19 4.53
C GLY A 9 -11.42 15.01 3.94
N TYR A 10 -11.81 13.81 3.55
CA TYR A 10 -13.16 13.52 3.07
C TYR A 10 -14.04 13.06 4.24
N LYS A 11 -15.15 13.74 4.48
CA LYS A 11 -16.17 13.30 5.45
C LYS A 11 -16.96 12.14 4.86
N LEU A 12 -16.94 10.97 5.50
CA LEU A 12 -17.57 9.75 4.98
C LEU A 12 -19.08 9.87 4.87
N ARG A 13 -19.72 10.64 5.75
CA ARG A 13 -21.16 10.90 5.72
C ARG A 13 -21.61 11.66 4.46
N ASP A 14 -20.74 12.53 3.92
CA ASP A 14 -21.04 13.41 2.78
C ASP A 14 -20.53 12.82 1.45
N MET A 15 -20.13 11.51 1.48
CA MET A 15 -19.62 10.83 0.29
C MET A 15 -20.76 10.41 -0.62
N ASP A 16 -20.70 10.91 -1.85
CA ASP A 16 -21.50 10.42 -2.97
C ASP A 16 -20.61 9.63 -3.98
N TRP A 17 -21.26 8.96 -4.92
CA TRP A 17 -20.55 8.15 -5.92
C TRP A 17 -19.58 8.97 -6.78
N LYS A 18 -19.80 10.28 -6.98
CA LYS A 18 -18.93 11.16 -7.75
C LYS A 18 -17.63 11.47 -7.01
N LYS A 19 -17.65 11.52 -5.69
CA LYS A 19 -16.49 11.80 -4.84
C LYS A 19 -15.62 10.58 -4.57
N ILE A 20 -16.19 9.36 -4.63
CA ILE A 20 -15.47 8.11 -4.37
C ILE A 20 -14.19 7.95 -5.22
N PRO A 21 -14.18 8.22 -6.54
CA PRO A 21 -12.96 8.10 -7.33
C PRO A 21 -11.83 9.03 -6.86
N PHE A 22 -12.16 10.22 -6.40
CA PHE A 22 -11.17 11.18 -5.87
C PHE A 22 -10.60 10.71 -4.52
N LEU A 23 -11.44 10.17 -3.63
CA LEU A 23 -10.95 9.55 -2.40
C LEU A 23 -10.03 8.38 -2.71
N ARG A 24 -10.43 7.46 -3.59
CA ARG A 24 -9.64 6.28 -3.96
C ARG A 24 -8.26 6.63 -4.52
N ARG A 25 -8.10 7.73 -5.26
CA ARG A 25 -6.79 8.20 -5.74
C ARG A 25 -5.86 8.67 -4.62
N ASN A 26 -6.42 9.09 -3.48
CA ASN A 26 -5.66 9.48 -2.31
C ASN A 26 -5.32 8.30 -1.38
N LEU A 27 -5.79 7.08 -1.72
CA LEU A 27 -5.55 5.86 -0.96
C LEU A 27 -4.71 4.90 -1.78
N GLY A 28 -3.65 4.38 -1.18
CA GLY A 28 -2.97 3.17 -1.66
C GLY A 28 -3.50 1.97 -0.88
N ILE A 29 -3.57 0.81 -1.50
CA ILE A 29 -3.95 -0.44 -0.83
C ILE A 29 -2.86 -1.45 -1.11
N VAL A 30 -2.38 -2.11 -0.04
CA VAL A 30 -1.42 -3.20 -0.09
C VAL A 30 -2.11 -4.44 0.48
N PHE A 31 -2.13 -5.53 -0.28
CA PHE A 31 -2.85 -6.75 0.04
C PHE A 31 -1.91 -7.87 0.51
N GLN A 32 -2.43 -8.80 1.29
CA GLN A 32 -1.70 -9.98 1.75
C GLN A 32 -1.36 -10.93 0.57
N ASP A 33 -2.25 -11.07 -0.40
CA ASP A 33 -2.14 -11.99 -1.54
C ASP A 33 -1.76 -11.27 -2.86
N PHE A 34 -1.15 -10.09 -2.74
CA PHE A 34 -0.62 -9.22 -3.80
C PHE A 34 -1.66 -8.75 -4.83
N GLN A 35 -2.65 -9.55 -5.18
CA GLN A 35 -3.72 -9.29 -6.16
C GLN A 35 -3.22 -8.70 -7.48
N LEU A 36 -2.14 -9.26 -8.00
CA LEU A 36 -1.59 -8.90 -9.30
C LEU A 36 -2.36 -9.60 -10.42
N LEU A 37 -2.53 -8.91 -11.54
CA LEU A 37 -3.11 -9.47 -12.75
C LEU A 37 -2.09 -10.42 -13.39
N THR A 38 -2.40 -11.71 -13.45
CA THR A 38 -1.46 -12.76 -13.90
C THR A 38 -1.34 -12.86 -15.42
N ASP A 39 -2.27 -12.24 -16.16
CA ASP A 39 -2.33 -12.21 -17.62
C ASP A 39 -1.42 -11.13 -18.24
N ARG A 40 -0.72 -10.36 -17.41
CA ARG A 40 0.15 -9.26 -17.84
C ARG A 40 1.39 -9.10 -16.97
N ASN A 41 2.43 -8.48 -17.53
CA ASN A 41 3.68 -8.22 -16.82
C ASN A 41 3.53 -7.12 -15.75
N VAL A 42 4.59 -6.88 -14.97
CA VAL A 42 4.62 -5.86 -13.91
C VAL A 42 4.31 -4.47 -14.44
N HIS A 43 4.95 -4.05 -15.53
CA HIS A 43 4.73 -2.75 -16.15
C HIS A 43 3.26 -2.55 -16.52
N ASP A 44 2.64 -3.53 -17.18
CA ASP A 44 1.26 -3.46 -17.62
C ASP A 44 0.25 -3.53 -16.46
N ASN A 45 0.61 -4.22 -15.35
CA ASN A 45 -0.14 -4.15 -14.09
C ASN A 45 -0.22 -2.72 -13.56
N LEU A 46 0.91 -2.01 -13.53
CA LEU A 46 1.00 -0.63 -13.04
C LEU A 46 0.31 0.34 -14.01
N LYS A 47 0.55 0.18 -15.31
CA LYS A 47 -0.06 0.99 -16.37
C LYS A 47 -1.59 0.91 -16.36
N PHE A 48 -2.13 -0.29 -16.12
CA PHE A 48 -3.57 -0.51 -16.00
C PHE A 48 -4.19 0.37 -14.91
N VAL A 49 -3.57 0.46 -13.74
CA VAL A 49 -4.07 1.28 -12.63
C VAL A 49 -4.01 2.78 -12.96
N LEU A 50 -2.92 3.25 -13.56
CA LEU A 50 -2.80 4.66 -13.98
C LEU A 50 -3.89 5.02 -14.98
N ARG A 51 -4.13 4.15 -15.98
CA ARG A 51 -5.20 4.34 -16.95
C ARG A 51 -6.59 4.36 -16.29
N ALA A 52 -6.87 3.41 -15.41
CA ALA A 52 -8.12 3.32 -14.66
C ALA A 52 -8.36 4.54 -13.75
N THR A 53 -7.29 5.20 -13.31
CA THR A 53 -7.37 6.42 -12.50
C THR A 53 -7.31 7.71 -13.32
N GLY A 54 -7.35 7.61 -14.67
CA GLY A 54 -7.57 8.74 -15.58
C GLY A 54 -6.31 9.37 -16.15
N TRP A 55 -5.15 8.74 -16.01
CA TRP A 55 -3.93 9.18 -16.69
C TRP A 55 -4.03 8.92 -18.19
N LYS A 56 -3.66 9.90 -19.02
CA LYS A 56 -3.77 9.84 -20.49
C LYS A 56 -2.44 9.99 -21.20
N ASP A 57 -1.52 10.76 -20.63
CA ASP A 57 -0.22 11.04 -21.21
C ASP A 57 0.71 9.83 -21.03
N GLU A 58 1.12 9.21 -22.14
CA GLU A 58 1.98 8.03 -22.14
C GLU A 58 3.34 8.32 -21.51
N LYS A 59 3.92 9.47 -21.78
CA LYS A 59 5.24 9.84 -21.26
C LYS A 59 5.20 9.95 -19.73
N LEU A 60 4.18 10.62 -19.19
CA LEU A 60 4.01 10.75 -17.74
C LEU A 60 3.70 9.40 -17.08
N ILE A 61 2.97 8.52 -17.77
CA ILE A 61 2.70 7.15 -17.31
C ILE A 61 4.02 6.37 -17.19
N GLU A 62 4.85 6.38 -18.23
CA GLU A 62 6.14 5.68 -18.24
C GLU A 62 7.09 6.24 -17.16
N GLU A 63 7.17 7.56 -17.04
CA GLU A 63 7.97 8.21 -15.99
C GLU A 63 7.51 7.77 -14.60
N LYS A 64 6.18 7.72 -14.36
CA LYS A 64 5.62 7.32 -13.06
C LYS A 64 5.84 5.84 -12.74
N ILE A 65 5.71 4.96 -13.73
CA ILE A 65 5.97 3.53 -13.55
C ILE A 65 7.46 3.32 -13.18
N ASN A 66 8.37 3.95 -13.91
CA ASN A 66 9.79 3.86 -13.64
C ASN A 66 10.15 4.41 -12.24
N ASP A 67 9.55 5.54 -11.84
CA ASP A 67 9.72 6.13 -10.51
C ASP A 67 9.30 5.16 -9.39
N VAL A 68 8.10 4.57 -9.48
CA VAL A 68 7.63 3.67 -8.42
C VAL A 68 8.38 2.34 -8.41
N LEU A 69 8.80 1.81 -9.57
CA LEU A 69 9.62 0.61 -9.64
C LEU A 69 11.02 0.83 -9.04
N ASP A 70 11.60 2.00 -9.26
CA ASP A 70 12.88 2.38 -8.65
C ASP A 70 12.77 2.46 -7.12
N LYS A 71 11.71 3.11 -6.61
CA LYS A 71 11.40 3.23 -5.18
C LYS A 71 11.28 1.90 -4.44
N VAL A 72 10.79 0.86 -5.11
CA VAL A 72 10.64 -0.48 -4.51
C VAL A 72 11.79 -1.43 -4.87
N GLY A 73 12.84 -0.95 -5.58
CA GLY A 73 14.02 -1.75 -5.95
C GLY A 73 13.76 -2.76 -7.08
N LEU A 74 12.77 -2.50 -7.95
CA LEU A 74 12.39 -3.39 -9.06
C LEU A 74 12.56 -2.74 -10.45
N LYS A 75 13.42 -1.73 -10.58
CA LYS A 75 13.63 -0.95 -11.81
C LYS A 75 13.84 -1.78 -13.07
N THR A 76 14.53 -2.92 -12.95
CA THR A 76 14.88 -3.79 -14.08
C THR A 76 13.89 -4.95 -14.28
N LYS A 77 12.78 -5.00 -13.53
CA LYS A 77 11.85 -6.14 -13.54
C LYS A 77 10.47 -5.84 -14.12
N GLY A 78 10.28 -4.67 -14.75
CA GLY A 78 9.00 -4.27 -15.34
C GLY A 78 8.44 -5.24 -16.38
N PHE A 79 9.31 -5.94 -17.12
CA PHE A 79 8.93 -6.90 -18.16
C PHE A 79 8.52 -8.29 -17.64
N LYS A 80 8.80 -8.60 -16.36
CA LYS A 80 8.48 -9.88 -15.74
C LYS A 80 6.99 -10.04 -15.48
N PHE A 81 6.50 -11.27 -15.60
CA PHE A 81 5.16 -11.64 -15.16
C PHE A 81 5.16 -11.98 -13.67
N PRO A 82 3.99 -11.85 -12.96
CA PRO A 82 3.91 -12.15 -11.53
C PRO A 82 4.46 -13.54 -11.15
N PHE A 83 4.18 -14.57 -11.95
CA PHE A 83 4.65 -15.93 -11.69
C PHE A 83 6.17 -16.12 -11.86
N GLU A 84 6.88 -15.16 -12.43
CA GLU A 84 8.35 -15.14 -12.55
C GLU A 84 9.04 -14.42 -11.38
N LEU A 85 8.27 -13.90 -10.42
CA LEU A 85 8.74 -13.13 -9.27
C LEU A 85 8.65 -13.96 -7.99
N SER A 86 9.61 -13.75 -7.07
CA SER A 86 9.47 -14.23 -5.69
C SER A 86 8.30 -13.56 -4.98
N GLY A 87 7.83 -14.14 -3.86
CA GLY A 87 6.76 -13.55 -3.05
C GLY A 87 7.09 -12.11 -2.58
N GLY A 88 8.32 -11.89 -2.13
CA GLY A 88 8.79 -10.55 -1.74
C GLY A 88 8.82 -9.56 -2.91
N GLU A 89 9.20 -10.00 -4.12
CA GLU A 89 9.13 -9.17 -5.32
C GLU A 89 7.69 -8.86 -5.72
N GLN A 90 6.77 -9.82 -5.64
CA GLN A 90 5.35 -9.58 -5.87
C GLN A 90 4.77 -8.57 -4.87
N GLN A 91 5.16 -8.66 -3.60
CA GLN A 91 4.77 -7.68 -2.58
C GLN A 91 5.33 -6.29 -2.88
N ARG A 92 6.58 -6.19 -3.34
CA ARG A 92 7.16 -4.91 -3.78
C ARG A 92 6.41 -4.31 -4.97
N VAL A 93 5.93 -5.13 -5.93
CA VAL A 93 5.06 -4.66 -7.02
C VAL A 93 3.72 -4.15 -6.48
N ASP A 94 3.13 -4.82 -5.49
CA ASP A 94 1.89 -4.37 -4.85
C ASP A 94 2.09 -3.02 -4.13
N VAL A 95 3.20 -2.85 -3.41
CA VAL A 95 3.59 -1.56 -2.81
C VAL A 95 3.80 -0.49 -3.89
N ALA A 96 4.46 -0.81 -5.02
CA ALA A 96 4.63 0.11 -6.15
C ALA A 96 3.27 0.55 -6.72
N ARG A 97 2.33 -0.40 -6.87
CA ARG A 97 0.96 -0.14 -7.30
C ARG A 97 0.24 0.82 -6.37
N ALA A 98 0.40 0.65 -5.06
CA ALA A 98 -0.19 1.54 -4.07
C ALA A 98 0.36 2.98 -4.18
N LEU A 99 1.61 3.16 -4.62
CA LEU A 99 2.29 4.47 -4.75
C LEU A 99 1.95 5.26 -6.03
N LEU A 100 1.31 4.64 -7.02
CA LEU A 100 1.12 5.23 -8.36
C LEU A 100 0.49 6.62 -8.35
N ASN A 101 -0.52 6.85 -7.53
CA ASN A 101 -1.21 8.13 -7.44
C ASN A 101 -0.66 9.04 -6.33
N SER A 102 0.53 8.76 -5.79
CA SER A 102 1.12 9.50 -4.67
C SER A 102 0.12 9.67 -3.51
N PRO A 103 -0.35 8.57 -2.92
CA PRO A 103 -1.43 8.58 -1.95
C PRO A 103 -1.03 9.29 -0.66
N LYS A 104 -2.00 9.90 0.01
CA LYS A 104 -1.82 10.47 1.36
C LYS A 104 -1.87 9.40 2.45
N LEU A 105 -2.52 8.27 2.17
CA LEU A 105 -2.69 7.17 3.10
C LEU A 105 -2.55 5.83 2.36
N ILE A 106 -1.75 4.93 2.91
CA ILE A 106 -1.71 3.52 2.51
C ILE A 106 -2.43 2.69 3.58
N LEU A 107 -3.34 1.84 3.14
CA LEU A 107 -3.97 0.80 3.94
C LEU A 107 -3.30 -0.52 3.58
N ALA A 108 -2.64 -1.16 4.53
CA ALA A 108 -1.94 -2.42 4.34
C ALA A 108 -2.64 -3.52 5.16
N ASP A 109 -3.10 -4.56 4.48
CA ASP A 109 -3.76 -5.70 5.11
C ASP A 109 -2.82 -6.90 5.10
N GLU A 110 -2.27 -7.26 6.27
CA GLU A 110 -1.29 -8.33 6.47
C GLU A 110 -0.15 -8.33 5.42
N PRO A 111 0.55 -7.20 5.19
CA PRO A 111 1.45 -7.05 4.03
C PRO A 111 2.66 -7.99 4.06
N THR A 112 2.88 -8.70 5.15
CA THR A 112 3.98 -9.65 5.35
C THR A 112 3.51 -11.07 5.64
N GLY A 113 2.18 -11.31 5.64
CA GLY A 113 1.58 -12.56 6.11
C GLY A 113 1.96 -13.82 5.30
N ASN A 114 2.37 -13.65 4.04
CA ASN A 114 2.76 -14.75 3.14
C ASN A 114 4.28 -14.80 2.88
N LEU A 115 5.08 -14.08 3.68
CA LEU A 115 6.52 -13.94 3.47
C LEU A 115 7.30 -14.60 4.61
N ASP A 116 8.52 -15.03 4.30
CA ASP A 116 9.47 -15.45 5.31
C ASP A 116 9.92 -14.27 6.19
N PRO A 117 10.52 -14.53 7.37
CA PRO A 117 10.87 -13.48 8.31
C PRO A 117 11.83 -12.42 7.77
N GLU A 118 12.82 -12.81 6.97
CA GLU A 118 13.81 -11.88 6.40
C GLU A 118 13.18 -10.95 5.36
N THR A 119 12.44 -11.54 4.41
CA THR A 119 11.68 -10.79 3.41
C THR A 119 10.63 -9.88 4.05
N SER A 120 9.96 -10.34 5.14
CA SER A 120 9.01 -9.54 5.91
C SER A 120 9.66 -8.27 6.46
N ASP A 121 10.86 -8.40 7.03
CA ASP A 121 11.62 -7.26 7.56
C ASP A 121 11.97 -6.26 6.44
N GLU A 122 12.38 -6.75 5.28
CA GLU A 122 12.65 -5.88 4.12
C GLU A 122 11.42 -5.10 3.66
N ILE A 123 10.25 -5.74 3.60
CA ILE A 123 9.00 -5.06 3.24
C ILE A 123 8.61 -4.02 4.31
N MET A 124 8.78 -4.34 5.59
CA MET A 124 8.54 -3.39 6.66
C MET A 124 9.47 -2.18 6.58
N HIS A 125 10.76 -2.38 6.36
CA HIS A 125 11.71 -1.29 6.13
C HIS A 125 11.31 -0.43 4.93
N LEU A 126 10.89 -1.04 3.82
CA LEU A 126 10.40 -0.31 2.65
C LEU A 126 9.20 0.57 2.99
N LEU A 127 8.20 0.04 3.71
CA LEU A 127 7.03 0.80 4.13
C LEU A 127 7.40 1.96 5.07
N PHE A 128 8.34 1.77 6.00
CA PHE A 128 8.85 2.83 6.87
C PHE A 128 9.56 3.94 6.07
N HIS A 129 10.41 3.58 5.11
CA HIS A 129 11.04 4.56 4.21
C HIS A 129 10.01 5.36 3.43
N ILE A 130 9.01 4.69 2.85
CA ILE A 130 7.92 5.35 2.13
C ILE A 130 7.21 6.36 3.03
N SER A 131 6.87 5.96 4.27
CA SER A 131 6.20 6.87 5.21
C SER A 131 7.05 8.08 5.55
N LYS A 132 8.34 7.87 5.82
CA LYS A 132 9.27 8.92 6.24
C LYS A 132 9.61 9.87 5.09
N ASP A 133 9.96 9.32 3.92
CA ASP A 133 10.54 10.10 2.84
C ASP A 133 9.50 10.80 1.97
N TYR A 134 8.29 10.22 1.87
CA TYR A 134 7.19 10.79 1.07
C TYR A 134 6.05 11.37 1.90
N GLY A 135 6.12 11.30 3.23
CA GLY A 135 5.09 11.82 4.12
C GLY A 135 3.74 11.10 3.97
N THR A 136 3.75 9.88 3.43
CA THR A 136 2.55 9.05 3.28
C THR A 136 2.22 8.37 4.60
N ALA A 137 1.04 8.61 5.16
CA ALA A 137 0.59 7.88 6.33
C ALA A 137 0.34 6.40 5.98
N ILE A 138 0.67 5.49 6.90
CA ILE A 138 0.41 4.05 6.73
C ILE A 138 -0.41 3.54 7.89
N VAL A 139 -1.53 2.89 7.60
CA VAL A 139 -2.32 2.12 8.55
C VAL A 139 -2.23 0.66 8.14
N MET A 140 -1.70 -0.17 9.02
CA MET A 140 -1.50 -1.59 8.78
C MET A 140 -2.35 -2.42 9.72
N ALA A 141 -3.08 -3.38 9.19
CA ALA A 141 -3.68 -4.47 9.95
C ALA A 141 -2.69 -5.64 9.97
N THR A 142 -2.38 -6.13 11.16
CA THR A 142 -1.54 -7.34 11.32
C THR A 142 -1.83 -8.03 12.65
N HIS A 143 -1.62 -9.32 12.69
CA HIS A 143 -1.60 -10.15 13.89
C HIS A 143 -0.20 -10.67 14.23
N ASP A 144 0.83 -10.30 13.47
CA ASP A 144 2.22 -10.71 13.71
C ASP A 144 2.85 -9.85 14.84
N TYR A 145 2.90 -10.40 16.04
CA TYR A 145 3.52 -9.76 17.20
C TYR A 145 5.01 -9.49 17.01
N ARG A 146 5.73 -10.26 16.18
CA ARG A 146 7.14 -10.03 15.87
C ARG A 146 7.29 -8.70 15.10
N VAL A 147 6.45 -8.47 14.12
CA VAL A 147 6.42 -7.21 13.36
C VAL A 147 6.09 -6.03 14.27
N ILE A 148 5.04 -6.17 15.11
CA ILE A 148 4.63 -5.12 16.06
C ILE A 148 5.76 -4.76 17.03
N SER A 149 6.50 -5.75 17.52
CA SER A 149 7.60 -5.53 18.47
C SER A 149 8.84 -4.92 17.82
N LYS A 150 9.17 -5.34 16.59
CA LYS A 150 10.37 -4.89 15.87
C LYS A 150 10.20 -3.52 15.22
N PHE A 151 8.98 -3.16 14.85
CA PHE A 151 8.65 -1.93 14.16
C PHE A 151 7.62 -1.12 14.95
N PRO A 152 8.05 -0.44 16.04
CA PRO A 152 7.16 0.23 16.96
C PRO A 152 6.41 1.38 16.25
N ALA A 153 5.09 1.42 16.45
CA ALA A 153 4.20 2.46 15.96
C ALA A 153 2.99 2.60 16.89
N ARG A 154 2.19 3.66 16.72
CA ARG A 154 0.90 3.76 17.40
C ARG A 154 0.06 2.54 17.06
N THR A 155 -0.35 1.80 18.07
CA THR A 155 -1.08 0.54 17.91
C THR A 155 -2.50 0.67 18.46
N MET A 156 -3.48 0.26 17.66
CA MET A 156 -4.87 0.09 18.07
C MET A 156 -5.20 -1.41 18.10
N ARG A 157 -5.65 -1.92 19.23
CA ARG A 157 -6.05 -3.31 19.39
C ARG A 157 -7.57 -3.45 19.34
N THR A 158 -8.05 -4.41 18.57
CA THR A 158 -9.48 -4.79 18.57
C THR A 158 -9.68 -5.98 19.47
N GLU A 159 -10.56 -5.85 20.46
CA GLU A 159 -10.89 -6.92 21.38
C GLU A 159 -12.37 -6.88 21.74
N ARG A 160 -13.10 -8.02 21.60
CA ARG A 160 -14.52 -8.17 21.93
C ARG A 160 -15.41 -7.04 21.39
N GLY A 161 -15.17 -6.66 20.11
CA GLY A 161 -15.93 -5.59 19.44
C GLY A 161 -15.62 -4.16 19.88
N LYS A 162 -14.57 -3.97 20.69
CA LYS A 162 -14.07 -2.64 21.10
C LYS A 162 -12.71 -2.37 20.49
N VAL A 163 -12.42 -1.09 20.24
CA VAL A 163 -11.10 -0.61 19.84
C VAL A 163 -10.42 -0.04 21.08
N ILE A 164 -9.25 -0.53 21.40
CA ILE A 164 -8.39 -0.05 22.49
C ILE A 164 -7.20 0.64 21.83
N ASP A 165 -7.05 1.94 22.10
CA ASP A 165 -5.90 2.70 21.63
C ASP A 165 -4.79 2.60 22.67
N ASN A 166 -3.74 1.84 22.36
CA ASN A 166 -2.52 1.82 23.14
C ASN A 166 -1.62 2.95 22.63
N ALA A 167 -2.02 4.18 22.90
CA ALA A 167 -1.18 5.34 22.71
C ALA A 167 0.06 5.18 23.60
N ALA A 168 1.22 4.98 22.96
CA ALA A 168 2.55 4.86 23.54
C ALA A 168 2.93 3.44 24.03
N ILE A 169 3.42 2.62 23.11
CA ILE A 169 4.67 1.93 23.42
C ILE A 169 5.77 2.93 23.02
N THR A 170 6.08 3.83 23.94
CA THR A 170 7.36 4.52 23.94
C THR A 170 8.37 3.49 24.42
N LEU A 171 9.18 2.95 23.52
CA LEU A 171 10.40 2.20 23.85
C LEU A 171 11.52 3.16 24.20
#